data_53c3456bdcb763cd251935321c64310c
#
_entry.id   53c3456bdcb763cd251935321c64310c
#
_cell.length_a   1.000
_cell.length_b   1.000
_cell.length_c   1.000
_cell.angle_alpha   90.00
_cell.angle_beta   90.00
_cell.angle_gamma   90.00
#
_symmetry.space_group_name_H-M   'P 1'
#
loop_
_entity.id
_entity.type
_entity.pdbx_description
1 polymer ?
#
loop_
_entity_poly.entity_id
_entity_poly.type
_entity_poly.pdbx_seq_one_letter_code
_entity_poly.pdbx_strand_id
1 'polypeptide(L)'
;MRMRVIPYVLSLLACGGTALAADAWQALPSTAPAPADNPTTAAKVELGKMLYFDTRFSSTGTVSCFSCHNVMEGGDDHRPTSIGVHGQVGGRNAPTVWNAAFHSVQFWDGRAPSLEEQSKGPPANPIEMGMANLDATIGRIRAIPGYQPYFKAAFGDGDVITMDNAAKAIAAYERTLITPNSAYDRYVKGDKTAMSAQQIKGMETFAATGCTACHSGPAFNGAANLPQGTGFFMKFPTFPGSVYETQYKLTEDLGRYTVTKNDADKSMWRVPTLRNLSYTAPYFHNGLVKSLDEAGRVMAKTQLNKELSPEQVNDIVAFLGALDGPFPQQTMPSLPPTPGDLLTEN
;
A
#
# COMPACT_ATOMS: atom_id res chain seq x y z
N MET A 1 64.23 3.26 -46.07
CA MET A 1 63.28 3.74 -45.07
C MET A 1 62.29 2.62 -44.79
N ARG A 2 62.49 1.82 -43.73
CA ARG A 2 61.67 0.66 -43.40
C ARG A 2 60.70 1.08 -42.29
N MET A 3 59.41 1.10 -42.61
CA MET A 3 58.30 1.32 -41.65
C MET A 3 58.12 0.10 -40.76
N ARG A 4 58.26 0.27 -39.44
CA ARG A 4 57.90 -0.76 -38.45
C ARG A 4 56.42 -0.64 -38.13
N VAL A 5 55.66 -1.71 -38.35
CA VAL A 5 54.26 -1.87 -37.96
C VAL A 5 54.29 -2.42 -36.53
N ILE A 6 53.67 -1.69 -35.59
CA ILE A 6 53.44 -2.15 -34.22
C ILE A 6 52.02 -2.72 -34.15
N PRO A 7 51.82 -3.96 -33.66
CA PRO A 7 50.47 -4.50 -33.48
C PRO A 7 49.90 -3.97 -32.20
N TYR A 8 48.74 -3.31 -32.28
CA TYR A 8 47.89 -3.01 -31.11
C TYR A 8 47.19 -4.26 -30.65
N VAL A 9 47.53 -4.70 -29.43
CA VAL A 9 46.79 -5.74 -28.70
C VAL A 9 45.57 -5.09 -28.07
N LEU A 10 44.38 -5.43 -28.59
CA LEU A 10 43.11 -5.01 -28.05
C LEU A 10 42.79 -5.90 -26.82
N SER A 11 43.05 -5.39 -25.59
CA SER A 11 42.63 -6.06 -24.35
C SER A 11 41.12 -5.86 -24.17
N LEU A 12 40.33 -6.90 -24.41
CA LEU A 12 38.94 -6.97 -23.99
C LEU A 12 38.88 -7.06 -22.49
N LEU A 13 38.57 -5.95 -21.85
CA LEU A 13 38.12 -5.92 -20.46
C LEU A 13 36.70 -6.49 -20.39
N ALA A 14 36.59 -7.74 -19.98
CA ALA A 14 35.34 -8.33 -19.53
C ALA A 14 34.97 -7.67 -18.18
N CYS A 15 34.23 -6.57 -18.21
CA CYS A 15 33.60 -6.00 -17.02
C CYS A 15 32.47 -6.92 -16.58
N GLY A 16 32.66 -7.57 -15.43
CA GLY A 16 31.74 -8.50 -14.82
C GLY A 16 30.37 -7.90 -14.52
N GLY A 17 29.34 -8.48 -15.10
CA GLY A 17 27.94 -8.16 -14.87
C GLY A 17 27.37 -8.78 -13.58
N THR A 18 28.04 -8.64 -12.43
CA THR A 18 27.55 -9.18 -11.14
C THR A 18 27.19 -8.14 -10.09
N ALA A 19 27.46 -6.86 -10.33
CA ALA A 19 27.19 -5.80 -9.33
C ALA A 19 25.74 -5.25 -9.34
N LEU A 20 24.95 -5.45 -10.41
CA LEU A 20 23.58 -4.93 -10.50
C LEU A 20 22.52 -5.86 -9.87
N ALA A 21 22.86 -7.11 -9.55
CA ALA A 21 21.90 -8.07 -8.98
C ALA A 21 21.76 -7.98 -7.45
N ALA A 22 22.73 -7.42 -6.73
CA ALA A 22 22.72 -7.37 -5.26
C ALA A 22 21.78 -6.28 -4.71
N ASP A 23 21.53 -5.19 -5.44
CA ASP A 23 20.64 -4.09 -5.01
C ASP A 23 19.15 -4.34 -5.31
N ALA A 24 18.81 -5.39 -6.07
CA ALA A 24 17.42 -5.67 -6.45
C ALA A 24 16.58 -6.27 -5.30
N TRP A 25 17.21 -7.00 -4.38
CA TRP A 25 16.55 -7.75 -3.32
C TRP A 25 16.83 -7.14 -1.95
N GLN A 26 15.84 -6.42 -1.42
CA GLN A 26 15.96 -5.70 -0.16
C GLN A 26 14.92 -6.18 0.85
N ALA A 27 15.36 -6.39 2.09
CA ALA A 27 14.44 -6.69 3.18
C ALA A 27 13.64 -5.46 3.58
N LEU A 28 12.41 -5.68 4.06
CA LEU A 28 11.61 -4.61 4.62
C LEU A 28 12.31 -4.05 5.87
N PRO A 29 12.43 -2.72 6.01
CA PRO A 29 12.94 -2.10 7.23
C PRO A 29 12.11 -2.46 8.47
N SER A 30 12.74 -2.51 9.62
CA SER A 30 12.05 -2.77 10.91
C SER A 30 11.26 -1.56 11.44
N THR A 31 11.44 -0.39 10.82
CA THR A 31 10.71 0.86 11.13
C THR A 31 10.31 1.53 9.84
N ALA A 32 9.10 2.08 9.81
CA ALA A 32 8.66 2.89 8.67
C ALA A 32 9.28 4.29 8.70
N PRO A 33 9.52 4.91 7.52
CA PRO A 33 9.96 6.29 7.46
C PRO A 33 8.86 7.24 7.99
N ALA A 34 9.28 8.28 8.71
CA ALA A 34 8.39 9.34 9.18
C ALA A 34 8.90 10.70 8.71
N PRO A 35 8.04 11.62 8.27
CA PRO A 35 8.46 12.96 7.90
C PRO A 35 8.92 13.76 9.13
N ALA A 36 9.83 14.71 8.95
CA ALA A 36 10.43 15.49 10.04
C ALA A 36 9.37 16.28 10.84
N ASP A 37 8.31 16.73 10.20
CA ASP A 37 7.21 17.49 10.82
C ASP A 37 6.14 16.58 11.48
N ASN A 38 6.26 15.27 11.30
CA ASN A 38 5.38 14.29 11.96
C ASN A 38 6.14 13.03 12.42
N PRO A 39 7.08 13.15 13.39
CA PRO A 39 7.75 11.99 13.96
C PRO A 39 6.73 11.05 14.63
N THR A 40 6.95 9.73 14.50
CA THR A 40 6.14 8.71 15.14
C THR A 40 6.47 8.64 16.64
N THR A 41 5.57 9.15 17.49
CA THR A 41 5.70 9.10 18.95
C THR A 41 4.62 8.21 19.55
N ALA A 42 4.86 7.64 20.74
CA ALA A 42 3.89 6.78 21.40
C ALA A 42 2.53 7.47 21.61
N ALA A 43 2.52 8.76 22.01
CA ALA A 43 1.29 9.52 22.21
C ALA A 43 0.50 9.72 20.89
N LYS A 44 1.17 9.98 19.77
CA LYS A 44 0.51 10.06 18.45
C LYS A 44 -0.02 8.71 18.00
N VAL A 45 0.74 7.63 18.23
CA VAL A 45 0.31 6.26 17.88
C VAL A 45 -0.94 5.86 18.67
N GLU A 46 -0.99 6.15 19.97
CA GLU A 46 -2.16 5.88 20.81
C GLU A 46 -3.38 6.65 20.32
N LEU A 47 -3.26 7.98 20.17
CA LEU A 47 -4.34 8.81 19.65
C LEU A 47 -4.76 8.36 18.24
N GLY A 48 -3.82 8.11 17.35
CA GLY A 48 -4.08 7.70 15.98
C GLY A 48 -4.81 6.37 15.91
N LYS A 49 -4.44 5.41 16.75
CA LYS A 49 -5.16 4.14 16.88
C LYS A 49 -6.61 4.37 17.34
N MET A 50 -6.84 5.20 18.34
CA MET A 50 -8.20 5.53 18.78
C MET A 50 -9.03 6.11 17.64
N LEU A 51 -8.50 7.10 16.92
CA LEU A 51 -9.18 7.77 15.81
C LEU A 51 -9.43 6.81 14.62
N TYR A 52 -8.50 5.91 14.33
CA TYR A 52 -8.62 4.89 13.28
C TYR A 52 -9.80 3.93 13.51
N PHE A 53 -10.08 3.59 14.76
CA PHE A 53 -11.19 2.72 15.14
C PHE A 53 -12.49 3.46 15.44
N ASP A 54 -12.48 4.80 15.52
CA ASP A 54 -13.62 5.58 15.96
C ASP A 54 -14.63 5.80 14.84
N THR A 55 -15.79 5.14 14.95
CA THR A 55 -16.87 5.28 13.99
C THR A 55 -17.52 6.67 13.97
N ARG A 56 -17.29 7.51 15.01
CA ARG A 56 -17.79 8.88 15.09
C ARG A 56 -17.12 9.83 14.08
N PHE A 57 -16.10 9.37 13.37
CA PHE A 57 -15.57 10.04 12.17
C PHE A 57 -16.50 9.97 10.96
N SER A 58 -17.56 9.14 10.98
CA SER A 58 -18.56 9.04 9.91
C SER A 58 -19.87 9.73 10.25
N SER A 59 -20.61 10.16 9.23
CA SER A 59 -21.91 10.87 9.42
C SER A 59 -22.92 10.05 10.19
N THR A 60 -22.94 8.73 9.96
CA THR A 60 -23.84 7.79 10.63
C THR A 60 -23.31 7.27 11.98
N GLY A 61 -22.06 7.52 12.33
CA GLY A 61 -21.43 6.93 13.51
C GLY A 61 -21.18 5.41 13.42
N THR A 62 -21.20 4.83 12.22
CA THR A 62 -21.13 3.37 12.02
C THR A 62 -19.92 2.89 11.23
N VAL A 63 -19.19 3.80 10.58
CA VAL A 63 -18.03 3.50 9.72
C VAL A 63 -16.79 4.17 10.26
N SER A 64 -15.69 3.43 10.33
CA SER A 64 -14.35 3.92 10.69
C SER A 64 -13.33 3.44 9.65
N CYS A 65 -12.06 3.85 9.77
CA CYS A 65 -10.99 3.32 8.91
C CYS A 65 -10.89 1.79 9.03
N PHE A 66 -11.05 1.26 10.25
CA PHE A 66 -11.06 -0.17 10.51
C PHE A 66 -12.17 -0.92 9.78
N SER A 67 -13.29 -0.28 9.43
CA SER A 67 -14.40 -0.94 8.73
C SER A 67 -14.02 -1.46 7.35
N CYS A 68 -13.09 -0.76 6.65
CA CYS A 68 -12.60 -1.13 5.32
C CYS A 68 -11.15 -1.61 5.34
N HIS A 69 -10.41 -1.33 6.41
CA HIS A 69 -8.99 -1.70 6.56
C HIS A 69 -8.80 -2.44 7.89
N ASN A 70 -9.25 -3.71 7.92
CA ASN A 70 -9.21 -4.55 9.11
C ASN A 70 -7.78 -4.97 9.46
N VAL A 71 -7.16 -4.29 10.42
CA VAL A 71 -5.79 -4.58 10.89
C VAL A 71 -5.67 -5.87 11.71
N MET A 72 -6.78 -6.53 12.05
CA MET A 72 -6.76 -7.86 12.68
C MET A 72 -6.56 -8.99 11.65
N GLU A 73 -6.63 -8.65 10.36
CA GLU A 73 -6.49 -9.56 9.23
C GLU A 73 -5.54 -8.96 8.17
N GLY A 74 -5.92 -9.01 6.89
CA GLY A 74 -5.10 -8.53 5.77
C GLY A 74 -4.94 -7.00 5.67
N GLY A 75 -5.66 -6.21 6.47
CA GLY A 75 -5.65 -4.76 6.39
C GLY A 75 -6.52 -4.19 5.27
N ASP A 76 -7.42 -5.00 4.76
CA ASP A 76 -8.49 -4.72 3.80
C ASP A 76 -9.82 -5.25 4.35
N ASP A 77 -10.89 -5.29 3.55
CA ASP A 77 -12.21 -5.82 3.97
C ASP A 77 -12.62 -7.10 3.23
N HIS A 78 -11.72 -7.70 2.47
CA HIS A 78 -11.92 -8.92 1.66
C HIS A 78 -13.11 -8.84 0.68
N ARG A 79 -13.49 -7.64 0.26
CA ARG A 79 -14.60 -7.39 -0.69
C ARG A 79 -14.04 -6.89 -2.01
N PRO A 80 -14.74 -7.12 -3.12
CA PRO A 80 -14.36 -6.47 -4.38
C PRO A 80 -14.30 -4.95 -4.24
N THR A 81 -15.27 -4.35 -3.56
CA THR A 81 -15.30 -2.93 -3.20
C THR A 81 -15.95 -2.76 -1.83
N SER A 82 -15.50 -1.76 -1.07
CA SER A 82 -15.96 -1.50 0.29
C SER A 82 -17.38 -0.95 0.32
N ILE A 83 -18.04 -1.11 1.49
CA ILE A 83 -19.36 -0.55 1.76
C ILE A 83 -19.22 0.54 2.81
N GLY A 84 -19.62 1.76 2.47
CA GLY A 84 -19.61 2.91 3.37
C GLY A 84 -20.95 3.22 4.01
N VAL A 85 -21.13 4.48 4.42
CA VAL A 85 -22.37 4.94 5.08
C VAL A 85 -23.60 4.68 4.21
N HIS A 86 -24.73 4.43 4.87
CA HIS A 86 -26.00 4.11 4.21
C HIS A 86 -25.96 2.91 3.25
N GLY A 87 -24.97 2.00 3.39
CA GLY A 87 -24.81 0.84 2.52
C GLY A 87 -24.31 1.19 1.11
N GLN A 88 -23.77 2.37 0.90
CA GLN A 88 -23.23 2.80 -0.40
C GLN A 88 -21.99 2.00 -0.78
N VAL A 89 -21.91 1.58 -2.04
CA VAL A 89 -20.82 0.73 -2.55
C VAL A 89 -19.75 1.60 -3.19
N GLY A 90 -18.51 1.44 -2.75
CA GLY A 90 -17.34 2.12 -3.32
C GLY A 90 -17.00 1.64 -4.73
N GLY A 91 -16.19 2.41 -5.44
CA GLY A 91 -15.78 2.11 -6.81
C GLY A 91 -14.51 1.27 -6.95
N ARG A 92 -13.74 1.11 -5.87
CA ARG A 92 -12.44 0.42 -5.87
C ARG A 92 -12.29 -0.50 -4.67
N ASN A 93 -11.47 -1.52 -4.85
CA ASN A 93 -11.04 -2.40 -3.77
C ASN A 93 -10.24 -1.61 -2.71
N ALA A 94 -10.47 -1.91 -1.42
CA ALA A 94 -9.67 -1.35 -0.34
C ALA A 94 -8.26 -1.95 -0.36
N PRO A 95 -7.20 -1.16 -0.64
CA PRO A 95 -5.85 -1.69 -0.56
C PRO A 95 -5.48 -1.94 0.91
N THR A 96 -4.61 -2.91 1.15
CA THR A 96 -4.12 -3.14 2.51
C THR A 96 -3.48 -1.89 3.12
N VAL A 97 -3.76 -1.63 4.40
CA VAL A 97 -3.07 -0.61 5.18
C VAL A 97 -1.72 -1.12 5.71
N TRP A 98 -1.51 -2.44 5.75
CA TRP A 98 -0.23 -3.02 6.13
C TRP A 98 0.86 -2.62 5.14
N ASN A 99 1.97 -2.10 5.68
CA ASN A 99 3.09 -1.57 4.92
C ASN A 99 2.77 -0.34 4.04
N ALA A 100 1.60 0.31 4.20
CA ALA A 100 1.22 1.50 3.44
C ALA A 100 2.20 2.66 3.63
N ALA A 101 2.88 2.72 4.77
CA ALA A 101 3.92 3.71 5.08
C ALA A 101 5.14 3.67 4.15
N PHE A 102 5.34 2.59 3.40
CA PHE A 102 6.41 2.47 2.40
C PHE A 102 5.99 2.91 0.99
N HIS A 103 4.77 3.39 0.81
CA HIS A 103 4.35 4.02 -0.44
C HIS A 103 4.68 5.51 -0.43
N SER A 104 5.20 6.01 -1.54
CA SER A 104 5.49 7.44 -1.72
C SER A 104 4.24 8.28 -2.04
N VAL A 105 3.15 7.65 -2.46
CA VAL A 105 1.81 8.22 -2.65
C VAL A 105 0.74 7.21 -2.23
N GLN A 106 -0.44 7.68 -1.85
CA GLN A 106 -1.53 6.84 -1.37
C GLN A 106 -2.71 6.81 -2.36
N PHE A 107 -3.64 5.87 -2.17
CA PHE A 107 -4.69 5.46 -3.10
C PHE A 107 -4.17 4.77 -4.36
N TRP A 108 -5.02 4.04 -5.07
CA TRP A 108 -4.69 3.36 -6.32
C TRP A 108 -4.20 4.33 -7.42
N ASP A 109 -4.78 5.53 -7.47
CA ASP A 109 -4.46 6.60 -8.43
C ASP A 109 -3.35 7.55 -7.96
N GLY A 110 -2.83 7.36 -6.74
CA GLY A 110 -1.76 8.17 -6.17
C GLY A 110 -2.14 9.63 -5.91
N ARG A 111 -3.43 9.93 -5.67
CA ARG A 111 -3.90 11.29 -5.49
C ARG A 111 -3.50 11.94 -4.17
N ALA A 112 -3.18 11.16 -3.15
CA ALA A 112 -2.70 11.71 -1.89
C ALA A 112 -1.18 11.54 -1.77
N PRO A 113 -0.43 12.62 -1.49
CA PRO A 113 1.03 12.60 -1.45
C PRO A 113 1.61 11.96 -0.17
N SER A 114 0.80 11.71 0.86
CA SER A 114 1.24 11.13 2.13
C SER A 114 0.11 10.40 2.84
N LEU A 115 0.41 9.67 3.93
CA LEU A 115 -0.58 9.06 4.82
C LEU A 115 -1.46 10.14 5.47
N GLU A 116 -0.87 11.27 5.87
CA GLU A 116 -1.58 12.40 6.45
C GLU A 116 -2.66 12.94 5.49
N GLU A 117 -2.30 13.13 4.23
CA GLU A 117 -3.26 13.63 3.23
C GLU A 117 -4.27 12.55 2.83
N GLN A 118 -3.89 11.28 2.85
CA GLN A 118 -4.82 10.19 2.58
C GLN A 118 -5.92 10.14 3.64
N SER A 119 -5.56 10.21 4.93
CA SER A 119 -6.51 10.08 6.04
C SER A 119 -7.56 11.20 6.11
N LYS A 120 -7.36 12.31 5.41
CA LYS A 120 -8.35 13.39 5.26
C LYS A 120 -9.43 13.08 4.19
N GLY A 121 -9.15 12.17 3.26
CA GLY A 121 -10.06 11.88 2.15
C GLY A 121 -11.35 11.16 2.57
N PRO A 122 -11.28 9.98 3.20
CA PRO A 122 -12.44 9.15 3.53
C PRO A 122 -13.51 9.83 4.39
N PRO A 123 -13.18 10.63 5.44
CA PRO A 123 -14.20 11.28 6.26
C PRO A 123 -15.17 12.16 5.46
N ALA A 124 -14.68 12.94 4.51
CA ALA A 124 -15.49 13.85 3.69
C ALA A 124 -16.00 13.19 2.39
N ASN A 125 -15.66 11.93 2.13
CA ASN A 125 -16.19 11.22 0.96
C ASN A 125 -17.65 10.79 1.22
N PRO A 126 -18.62 11.25 0.43
CA PRO A 126 -20.04 10.97 0.66
C PRO A 126 -20.40 9.48 0.58
N ILE A 127 -19.61 8.67 -0.15
CA ILE A 127 -19.82 7.23 -0.28
C ILE A 127 -19.18 6.46 0.88
N GLU A 128 -18.02 6.92 1.40
CA GLU A 128 -17.25 6.20 2.42
C GLU A 128 -17.76 6.54 3.83
N MET A 129 -17.43 7.72 4.36
CA MET A 129 -17.77 8.11 5.74
C MET A 129 -18.79 9.25 5.81
N GLY A 130 -19.06 9.97 4.73
CA GLY A 130 -20.21 10.83 4.52
C GLY A 130 -20.30 12.11 5.33
N MET A 131 -19.23 12.57 5.98
CA MET A 131 -19.24 13.86 6.68
C MET A 131 -19.32 15.01 5.68
N ALA A 132 -20.02 16.09 6.02
CA ALA A 132 -20.22 17.24 5.16
C ALA A 132 -18.89 17.89 4.71
N ASN A 133 -17.91 17.92 5.58
CA ASN A 133 -16.55 18.41 5.34
C ASN A 133 -15.62 18.03 6.51
N LEU A 134 -14.34 18.40 6.42
CA LEU A 134 -13.33 18.11 7.45
C LEU A 134 -13.56 18.90 8.75
N ASP A 135 -14.12 20.10 8.68
CA ASP A 135 -14.44 20.91 9.87
C ASP A 135 -15.57 20.25 10.68
N ALA A 136 -16.60 19.74 10.01
CA ALA A 136 -17.65 18.96 10.67
C ALA A 136 -17.09 17.67 11.30
N THR A 137 -16.16 17.00 10.62
CA THR A 137 -15.50 15.79 11.13
C THR A 137 -14.76 16.09 12.43
N ILE A 138 -13.86 17.06 12.42
CA ILE A 138 -13.06 17.38 13.61
C ILE A 138 -13.89 18.08 14.69
N GLY A 139 -14.93 18.81 14.33
CA GLY A 139 -15.89 19.39 15.24
C GLY A 139 -16.58 18.35 16.11
N ARG A 140 -16.97 17.21 15.52
CA ARG A 140 -17.54 16.08 16.24
C ARG A 140 -16.56 15.46 17.26
N ILE A 141 -15.30 15.29 16.88
CA ILE A 141 -14.25 14.80 17.80
C ILE A 141 -13.97 15.82 18.93
N ARG A 142 -13.91 17.11 18.58
CA ARG A 142 -13.73 18.20 19.56
C ARG A 142 -14.86 18.24 20.61
N ALA A 143 -16.07 17.86 20.22
CA ALA A 143 -17.22 17.78 21.14
C ALA A 143 -17.15 16.60 22.11
N ILE A 144 -16.14 15.72 22.02
CA ILE A 144 -15.91 14.61 22.94
C ILE A 144 -14.78 15.00 23.91
N PRO A 145 -15.09 15.42 25.15
CA PRO A 145 -14.08 15.96 26.08
C PRO A 145 -12.94 14.99 26.37
N GLY A 146 -13.22 13.70 26.32
CA GLY A 146 -12.24 12.64 26.60
C GLY A 146 -11.10 12.56 25.58
N TYR A 147 -11.19 13.23 24.42
CA TYR A 147 -10.07 13.31 23.45
C TYR A 147 -9.06 14.41 23.80
N GLN A 148 -9.45 15.45 24.53
CA GLN A 148 -8.57 16.58 24.85
C GLN A 148 -7.21 16.16 25.46
N PRO A 149 -7.14 15.27 26.48
CA PRO A 149 -5.86 14.86 27.05
C PRO A 149 -4.96 14.11 26.07
N TYR A 150 -5.52 13.32 25.15
CA TYR A 150 -4.74 12.59 24.16
C TYR A 150 -4.16 13.51 23.09
N PHE A 151 -4.94 14.48 22.58
CA PHE A 151 -4.42 15.49 21.67
C PHE A 151 -3.35 16.35 22.33
N LYS A 152 -3.56 16.77 23.59
CA LYS A 152 -2.54 17.51 24.35
C LYS A 152 -1.25 16.71 24.54
N ALA A 153 -1.35 15.43 24.88
CA ALA A 153 -0.18 14.55 25.01
C ALA A 153 0.59 14.37 23.68
N ALA A 154 -0.12 14.35 22.55
CA ALA A 154 0.46 14.15 21.24
C ALA A 154 1.05 15.41 20.61
N PHE A 155 0.46 16.60 20.87
CA PHE A 155 0.76 17.85 20.15
C PHE A 155 1.05 19.06 21.05
N GLY A 156 1.01 18.92 22.37
CA GLY A 156 1.25 20.01 23.32
C GLY A 156 -0.01 20.80 23.70
N ASP A 157 0.21 21.98 24.26
CA ASP A 157 -0.87 22.87 24.70
C ASP A 157 -1.44 23.71 23.55
N GLY A 158 -2.67 24.21 23.73
CA GLY A 158 -3.35 25.09 22.76
C GLY A 158 -4.58 24.44 22.12
N ASP A 159 -5.07 25.02 21.02
CA ASP A 159 -6.15 24.43 20.22
C ASP A 159 -5.57 23.36 19.27
N VAL A 160 -5.31 22.18 19.81
CA VAL A 160 -4.65 21.08 19.13
C VAL A 160 -5.61 20.08 18.50
N ILE A 161 -6.93 20.16 18.76
CA ILE A 161 -7.92 19.28 18.12
C ILE A 161 -8.24 19.85 16.74
N THR A 162 -7.38 19.56 15.80
CA THR A 162 -7.49 19.96 14.39
C THR A 162 -7.50 18.74 13.49
N MET A 163 -8.04 18.85 12.27
CA MET A 163 -8.02 17.75 11.31
C MET A 163 -6.60 17.36 10.92
N ASP A 164 -5.68 18.32 10.81
CA ASP A 164 -4.27 18.06 10.53
C ASP A 164 -3.60 17.25 11.62
N ASN A 165 -3.85 17.57 12.88
CA ASN A 165 -3.31 16.79 14.01
C ASN A 165 -3.95 15.40 14.10
N ALA A 166 -5.26 15.28 13.84
CA ALA A 166 -5.91 13.97 13.73
C ALA A 166 -5.30 13.12 12.63
N ALA A 167 -5.09 13.69 11.43
CA ALA A 167 -4.43 13.04 10.30
C ALA A 167 -2.98 12.64 10.62
N LYS A 168 -2.21 13.51 11.27
CA LYS A 168 -0.85 13.21 11.75
C LYS A 168 -0.82 12.06 12.75
N ALA A 169 -1.79 11.99 13.66
CA ALA A 169 -1.89 10.90 14.62
C ALA A 169 -2.26 9.57 13.93
N ILE A 170 -3.26 9.56 13.04
CA ILE A 170 -3.66 8.39 12.26
C ILE A 170 -2.45 7.87 11.46
N ALA A 171 -1.75 8.75 10.74
CA ALA A 171 -0.55 8.39 9.98
C ALA A 171 0.57 7.83 10.88
N ALA A 172 0.75 8.34 12.09
CA ALA A 172 1.71 7.79 13.06
C ALA A 172 1.33 6.37 13.51
N TYR A 173 0.05 6.08 13.69
CA TYR A 173 -0.42 4.72 13.96
C TYR A 173 -0.19 3.81 12.75
N GLU A 174 -0.55 4.23 11.55
CA GLU A 174 -0.35 3.43 10.32
C GLU A 174 1.12 3.10 10.08
N ARG A 175 2.07 3.97 10.48
CA ARG A 175 3.51 3.68 10.45
C ARG A 175 3.94 2.55 11.37
N THR A 176 3.11 2.14 12.32
CA THR A 176 3.35 0.94 13.14
C THR A 176 2.80 -0.34 12.50
N LEU A 177 1.95 -0.21 11.48
CA LEU A 177 1.34 -1.32 10.76
C LEU A 177 2.30 -1.84 9.67
N ILE A 178 3.39 -2.43 10.09
CA ILE A 178 4.42 -3.00 9.20
C ILE A 178 4.68 -4.46 9.53
N THR A 179 5.05 -5.24 8.54
CA THR A 179 5.26 -6.69 8.65
C THR A 179 6.68 -7.10 8.24
N PRO A 180 7.73 -6.58 8.89
CA PRO A 180 9.11 -6.99 8.61
C PRO A 180 9.35 -8.42 9.06
N ASN A 181 10.50 -8.98 8.65
CA ASN A 181 10.97 -10.29 9.09
C ASN A 181 10.19 -11.47 8.49
N SER A 182 9.66 -11.33 7.27
CA SER A 182 9.15 -12.45 6.48
C SER A 182 10.24 -13.49 6.20
N ALA A 183 9.87 -14.66 5.67
CA ALA A 183 10.85 -15.65 5.23
C ALA A 183 11.84 -15.06 4.22
N TYR A 184 11.34 -14.29 3.26
CA TYR A 184 12.16 -13.57 2.31
C TYR A 184 13.11 -12.55 2.99
N ASP A 185 12.63 -11.77 3.96
CA ASP A 185 13.47 -10.78 4.65
C ASP A 185 14.65 -11.44 5.37
N ARG A 186 14.40 -12.58 6.04
CA ARG A 186 15.46 -13.34 6.70
C ARG A 186 16.46 -13.92 5.68
N TYR A 187 15.94 -14.44 4.56
CA TYR A 187 16.77 -15.03 3.50
C TYR A 187 17.74 -13.99 2.91
N VAL A 188 17.27 -12.80 2.57
CA VAL A 188 18.13 -11.74 2.00
C VAL A 188 19.07 -11.15 3.04
N LYS A 189 18.73 -11.20 4.33
CA LYS A 189 19.63 -10.84 5.44
C LYS A 189 20.67 -11.92 5.78
N GLY A 190 20.65 -13.07 5.10
CA GLY A 190 21.69 -14.10 5.20
C GLY A 190 21.24 -15.45 5.76
N ASP A 191 20.05 -15.60 6.32
CA ASP A 191 19.49 -16.90 6.73
C ASP A 191 19.03 -17.69 5.49
N LYS A 192 19.94 -18.44 4.90
CA LYS A 192 19.68 -19.21 3.67
C LYS A 192 18.71 -20.38 3.88
N THR A 193 18.31 -20.68 5.12
CA THR A 193 17.32 -21.71 5.45
C THR A 193 15.89 -21.14 5.60
N ALA A 194 15.73 -19.83 5.59
CA ALA A 194 14.44 -19.18 5.82
C ALA A 194 13.42 -19.40 4.70
N MET A 195 13.87 -19.65 3.46
CA MET A 195 13.01 -19.94 2.32
C MET A 195 13.17 -21.38 1.86
N SER A 196 12.07 -22.01 1.43
CA SER A 196 12.09 -23.32 0.80
C SER A 196 12.73 -23.27 -0.60
N ALA A 197 13.15 -24.42 -1.13
CA ALA A 197 13.70 -24.52 -2.49
C ALA A 197 12.68 -24.00 -3.54
N GLN A 198 11.38 -24.27 -3.37
CA GLN A 198 10.35 -23.77 -4.26
C GLN A 198 10.20 -22.26 -4.18
N GLN A 199 10.26 -21.67 -3.00
CA GLN A 199 10.20 -20.21 -2.82
C GLN A 199 11.41 -19.51 -3.47
N ILE A 200 12.60 -20.10 -3.37
CA ILE A 200 13.82 -19.60 -4.04
C ILE A 200 13.66 -19.70 -5.56
N LYS A 201 13.21 -20.85 -6.07
CA LYS A 201 12.92 -21.01 -7.50
C LYS A 201 11.87 -20.02 -7.98
N GLY A 202 10.85 -19.75 -7.16
CA GLY A 202 9.83 -18.75 -7.44
C GLY A 202 10.39 -17.33 -7.51
N MET A 203 11.32 -16.96 -6.64
CA MET A 203 12.04 -15.68 -6.68
C MET A 203 12.83 -15.52 -7.99
N GLU A 204 13.51 -16.57 -8.43
CA GLU A 204 14.24 -16.61 -9.70
C GLU A 204 13.29 -16.50 -10.89
N THR A 205 12.17 -17.25 -10.87
CA THR A 205 11.13 -17.22 -11.90
C THR A 205 10.47 -15.85 -12.01
N PHE A 206 10.19 -15.21 -10.88
CA PHE A 206 9.65 -13.84 -10.80
C PHE A 206 10.59 -12.82 -11.47
N ALA A 207 11.90 -12.91 -11.22
CA ALA A 207 12.89 -12.08 -11.86
C ALA A 207 13.02 -12.37 -13.36
N ALA A 208 13.16 -13.65 -13.74
CA ALA A 208 13.32 -14.08 -15.14
C ALA A 208 12.09 -13.76 -16.00
N THR A 209 10.90 -13.74 -15.40
CA THR A 209 9.66 -13.31 -16.07
C THR A 209 9.68 -11.81 -16.35
N GLY A 210 10.34 -11.01 -15.52
CA GLY A 210 10.46 -9.55 -15.66
C GLY A 210 9.61 -8.76 -14.66
N CYS A 211 9.03 -9.41 -13.66
CA CYS A 211 8.16 -8.76 -12.67
C CYS A 211 8.91 -7.69 -11.83
N THR A 212 10.23 -7.90 -11.63
CA THR A 212 11.10 -6.98 -10.88
C THR A 212 11.27 -5.61 -11.54
N ALA A 213 10.92 -5.45 -12.81
CA ALA A 213 10.95 -4.15 -13.48
C ALA A 213 10.01 -3.12 -12.83
N CYS A 214 8.88 -3.60 -12.28
CA CYS A 214 7.90 -2.78 -11.62
C CYS A 214 7.82 -3.07 -10.11
N HIS A 215 7.95 -4.34 -9.73
CA HIS A 215 7.88 -4.78 -8.34
C HIS A 215 9.29 -4.98 -7.76
N SER A 216 9.91 -3.88 -7.36
CA SER A 216 11.25 -3.81 -6.76
C SER A 216 11.21 -3.09 -5.41
N GLY A 217 12.38 -2.90 -4.79
CA GLY A 217 12.49 -2.30 -3.47
C GLY A 217 11.96 -3.18 -2.33
N PRO A 218 12.08 -2.72 -1.07
CA PRO A 218 11.78 -3.55 0.09
C PRO A 218 10.29 -3.91 0.23
N ALA A 219 9.38 -3.09 -0.28
CA ALA A 219 7.93 -3.34 -0.27
C ALA A 219 7.39 -3.88 -1.61
N PHE A 220 8.26 -4.13 -2.62
CA PHE A 220 7.86 -4.58 -3.97
C PHE A 220 6.83 -3.65 -4.63
N ASN A 221 6.96 -2.35 -4.44
CA ASN A 221 6.04 -1.32 -4.92
C ASN A 221 6.71 -0.27 -5.81
N GLY A 222 7.86 -0.59 -6.38
CA GLY A 222 8.69 0.28 -7.22
C GLY A 222 10.08 0.49 -6.63
N ALA A 223 10.78 1.48 -7.15
CA ALA A 223 12.13 1.79 -6.69
C ALA A 223 12.15 2.15 -5.19
N ALA A 224 13.18 1.68 -4.49
CA ALA A 224 13.41 2.07 -3.10
C ALA A 224 13.63 3.59 -2.98
N ASN A 225 13.20 4.17 -1.84
CA ASN A 225 13.48 5.56 -1.48
C ASN A 225 12.93 6.62 -2.47
N LEU A 226 11.80 6.35 -3.11
CA LEU A 226 11.10 7.40 -3.86
C LEU A 226 10.74 8.56 -2.90
N PRO A 227 11.00 9.81 -3.28
CA PRO A 227 10.59 10.96 -2.49
C PRO A 227 9.08 10.95 -2.24
N GLN A 228 8.66 11.34 -1.04
CA GLN A 228 7.24 11.46 -0.70
C GLN A 228 6.53 12.38 -1.71
N GLY A 229 5.36 11.98 -2.17
CA GLY A 229 4.60 12.67 -3.20
C GLY A 229 4.99 12.33 -4.64
N THR A 230 6.10 11.60 -4.85
CA THR A 230 6.54 11.14 -6.17
C THR A 230 6.07 9.72 -6.41
N GLY A 231 4.96 9.54 -7.09
CA GLY A 231 4.42 8.20 -7.35
C GLY A 231 5.25 7.40 -8.37
N PHE A 232 5.26 6.08 -8.22
CA PHE A 232 5.70 5.16 -9.26
C PHE A 232 4.47 4.55 -9.93
N PHE A 233 4.20 5.00 -11.15
CA PHE A 233 2.98 4.67 -11.88
C PHE A 233 3.28 3.80 -13.10
N MET A 234 2.40 2.81 -13.32
CA MET A 234 2.43 1.95 -14.50
C MET A 234 1.06 1.88 -15.14
N LYS A 235 1.04 1.80 -16.47
CA LYS A 235 -0.19 1.57 -17.21
C LYS A 235 -0.65 0.12 -16.99
N PHE A 236 -1.94 -0.08 -16.68
CA PHE A 236 -2.53 -1.40 -16.53
C PHE A 236 -3.89 -1.45 -17.22
N PRO A 237 -4.04 -2.31 -18.25
CA PRO A 237 -3.01 -3.15 -18.88
C PRO A 237 -2.03 -2.36 -19.75
N THR A 238 -0.76 -2.82 -19.82
CA THR A 238 0.26 -2.30 -20.76
C THR A 238 0.10 -2.90 -22.16
N PHE A 239 -0.25 -4.20 -22.22
CA PHE A 239 -0.51 -4.93 -23.47
C PHE A 239 -2.03 -5.20 -23.57
N PRO A 240 -2.77 -4.36 -24.32
CA PRO A 240 -4.22 -4.51 -24.46
C PRO A 240 -4.61 -5.67 -25.38
N GLY A 241 -5.89 -6.05 -25.33
CA GLY A 241 -6.50 -7.05 -26.21
C GLY A 241 -6.50 -8.47 -25.62
N SER A 242 -6.17 -8.64 -24.35
CA SER A 242 -6.29 -9.94 -23.68
C SER A 242 -7.74 -10.22 -23.26
N VAL A 243 -8.11 -11.50 -23.17
CA VAL A 243 -9.42 -11.94 -22.65
C VAL A 243 -9.66 -11.42 -21.22
N TYR A 244 -8.61 -11.23 -20.44
CA TYR A 244 -8.66 -10.76 -19.07
C TYR A 244 -9.21 -9.33 -18.92
N GLU A 245 -9.02 -8.47 -19.92
CA GLU A 245 -9.56 -7.11 -19.88
C GLU A 245 -11.08 -7.09 -19.78
N THR A 246 -11.74 -7.89 -20.63
CA THR A 246 -13.21 -8.01 -20.60
C THR A 246 -13.68 -8.82 -19.40
N GLN A 247 -13.02 -9.96 -19.11
CA GLN A 247 -13.39 -10.86 -18.02
C GLN A 247 -13.34 -10.15 -16.67
N TYR A 248 -12.34 -9.33 -16.43
CA TYR A 248 -12.10 -8.65 -15.16
C TYR A 248 -12.30 -7.13 -15.24
N LYS A 249 -12.89 -6.60 -16.32
CA LYS A 249 -13.23 -5.18 -16.46
C LYS A 249 -12.06 -4.23 -16.16
N LEU A 250 -10.85 -4.61 -16.59
CA LEU A 250 -9.61 -3.94 -16.17
C LEU A 250 -9.49 -2.50 -16.65
N THR A 251 -10.27 -2.09 -17.67
CA THR A 251 -10.20 -0.78 -18.31
C THR A 251 -11.43 0.10 -18.08
N GLU A 252 -12.42 -0.36 -17.29
CA GLU A 252 -13.61 0.43 -16.98
C GLU A 252 -13.29 1.65 -16.11
N ASP A 253 -12.34 1.52 -15.16
CA ASP A 253 -11.81 2.64 -14.38
C ASP A 253 -10.56 3.20 -15.07
N LEU A 254 -10.56 4.50 -15.32
CA LEU A 254 -9.47 5.19 -16.02
C LEU A 254 -8.27 5.54 -15.12
N GLY A 255 -8.25 5.06 -13.87
CA GLY A 255 -7.15 5.23 -12.93
C GLY A 255 -6.83 6.69 -12.62
N ARG A 256 -5.55 7.05 -12.70
CA ARG A 256 -5.04 8.39 -12.39
C ARG A 256 -5.68 9.50 -13.23
N TYR A 257 -6.12 9.21 -14.46
CA TYR A 257 -6.86 10.18 -15.28
C TYR A 257 -8.08 10.75 -14.57
N THR A 258 -8.75 9.99 -13.70
CA THR A 258 -9.93 10.48 -12.96
C THR A 258 -9.60 11.69 -12.09
N VAL A 259 -8.34 11.83 -11.68
CA VAL A 259 -7.82 12.93 -10.84
C VAL A 259 -7.19 14.03 -11.70
N THR A 260 -6.27 13.66 -12.60
CA THR A 260 -5.43 14.63 -13.33
C THR A 260 -6.10 15.23 -14.57
N LYS A 261 -7.07 14.51 -15.16
CA LYS A 261 -7.68 14.82 -16.46
C LYS A 261 -6.68 14.90 -17.62
N ASN A 262 -5.47 14.40 -17.43
CA ASN A 262 -4.44 14.29 -18.44
C ASN A 262 -4.59 12.95 -19.17
N ASP A 263 -4.74 12.97 -20.48
CA ASP A 263 -4.90 11.75 -21.31
C ASP A 263 -3.73 10.77 -21.19
N ALA A 264 -2.53 11.25 -20.91
CA ALA A 264 -1.36 10.39 -20.66
C ALA A 264 -1.50 9.55 -19.39
N ASP A 265 -2.38 9.95 -18.46
CA ASP A 265 -2.62 9.26 -17.19
C ASP A 265 -3.77 8.22 -17.27
N LYS A 266 -4.37 8.01 -18.44
CA LYS A 266 -5.40 6.98 -18.63
C LYS A 266 -4.84 5.59 -18.34
N SER A 267 -5.55 4.88 -17.46
CA SER A 267 -5.15 3.55 -16.96
C SER A 267 -3.79 3.52 -16.25
N MET A 268 -3.30 4.65 -15.78
CA MET A 268 -2.11 4.72 -14.93
C MET A 268 -2.49 4.46 -13.49
N TRP A 269 -1.72 3.58 -12.84
CA TRP A 269 -1.93 3.14 -11.47
C TRP A 269 -0.63 3.17 -10.69
N ARG A 270 -0.70 3.54 -9.43
CA ARG A 270 0.41 3.35 -8.51
C ARG A 270 0.70 1.85 -8.39
N VAL A 271 1.95 1.45 -8.53
CA VAL A 271 2.35 0.06 -8.33
C VAL A 271 2.11 -0.32 -6.86
N PRO A 272 1.25 -1.33 -6.59
CA PRO A 272 0.95 -1.75 -5.22
C PRO A 272 2.09 -2.58 -4.63
N THR A 273 2.10 -2.69 -3.29
CA THR A 273 2.98 -3.65 -2.60
C THR A 273 2.60 -5.09 -2.95
N LEU A 274 3.59 -5.99 -2.93
CA LEU A 274 3.36 -7.44 -2.98
C LEU A 274 3.52 -8.11 -1.62
N ARG A 275 3.69 -7.36 -0.55
CA ARG A 275 3.76 -7.91 0.81
C ARG A 275 2.40 -8.38 1.28
N ASN A 276 2.37 -9.53 1.93
CA ASN A 276 1.20 -10.10 2.58
C ASN A 276 0.00 -10.39 1.63
N LEU A 277 0.26 -10.66 0.35
CA LEU A 277 -0.79 -10.90 -0.65
C LEU A 277 -1.66 -12.14 -0.34
N SER A 278 -1.16 -13.13 0.40
CA SER A 278 -1.96 -14.30 0.79
C SER A 278 -3.17 -13.94 1.64
N TYR A 279 -3.21 -12.74 2.21
CA TYR A 279 -4.25 -12.26 3.12
C TYR A 279 -5.16 -11.18 2.53
N THR A 280 -4.98 -10.78 1.25
CA THR A 280 -5.64 -9.58 0.69
C THR A 280 -6.44 -9.88 -0.58
N ALA A 281 -6.94 -11.10 -0.72
CA ALA A 281 -7.90 -11.40 -1.79
C ALA A 281 -9.24 -10.69 -1.51
N PRO A 282 -9.94 -10.20 -2.56
CA PRO A 282 -9.65 -10.29 -4.00
C PRO A 282 -8.68 -9.20 -4.50
N TYR A 283 -8.08 -9.45 -5.66
CA TYR A 283 -6.94 -8.67 -6.17
C TYR A 283 -7.34 -7.59 -7.20
N PHE A 284 -6.41 -6.67 -7.46
CA PHE A 284 -6.49 -5.48 -8.31
C PHE A 284 -7.40 -4.37 -7.78
N HIS A 285 -7.38 -3.25 -8.50
CA HIS A 285 -8.10 -2.03 -8.13
C HIS A 285 -9.62 -2.20 -8.03
N ASN A 286 -10.17 -3.21 -8.67
CA ASN A 286 -11.61 -3.49 -8.69
C ASN A 286 -12.00 -4.79 -7.97
N GLY A 287 -11.03 -5.54 -7.41
CA GLY A 287 -11.28 -6.73 -6.62
C GLY A 287 -11.98 -7.88 -7.36
N LEU A 288 -11.84 -7.98 -8.70
CA LEU A 288 -12.55 -9.00 -9.47
C LEU A 288 -11.77 -10.30 -9.64
N VAL A 289 -10.47 -10.32 -9.35
CA VAL A 289 -9.65 -11.53 -9.41
C VAL A 289 -9.54 -12.13 -8.02
N LYS A 290 -9.98 -13.38 -7.86
CA LYS A 290 -10.20 -13.99 -6.54
C LYS A 290 -9.03 -14.81 -6.01
N SER A 291 -8.11 -15.23 -6.88
CA SER A 291 -6.99 -16.09 -6.48
C SER A 291 -5.64 -15.49 -6.91
N LEU A 292 -4.59 -15.79 -6.15
CA LEU A 292 -3.26 -15.23 -6.39
C LEU A 292 -2.60 -15.83 -7.65
N ASP A 293 -2.87 -17.10 -7.94
CA ASP A 293 -2.42 -17.75 -9.16
C ASP A 293 -3.02 -17.10 -10.41
N GLU A 294 -4.32 -16.79 -10.39
CA GLU A 294 -4.98 -16.07 -11.48
C GLU A 294 -4.46 -14.63 -11.58
N ALA A 295 -4.24 -13.95 -10.46
CA ALA A 295 -3.63 -12.61 -10.47
C ALA A 295 -2.23 -12.62 -11.12
N GLY A 296 -1.42 -13.66 -10.86
CA GLY A 296 -0.14 -13.85 -11.51
C GLY A 296 -0.24 -14.04 -13.04
N ARG A 297 -1.23 -14.83 -13.51
CA ARG A 297 -1.51 -15.01 -14.94
C ARG A 297 -1.96 -13.73 -15.62
N VAL A 298 -2.91 -13.01 -14.98
CA VAL A 298 -3.39 -11.72 -15.46
C VAL A 298 -2.24 -10.74 -15.60
N MET A 299 -1.38 -10.60 -14.58
CA MET A 299 -0.23 -9.70 -14.60
C MET A 299 0.78 -10.08 -15.70
N ALA A 300 1.14 -11.36 -15.82
CA ALA A 300 2.08 -11.79 -16.84
C ALA A 300 1.54 -11.49 -18.25
N LYS A 301 0.26 -11.74 -18.51
CA LYS A 301 -0.36 -11.49 -19.82
C LYS A 301 -0.48 -10.00 -20.11
N THR A 302 -1.06 -9.24 -19.16
CA THR A 302 -1.42 -7.83 -19.41
C THR A 302 -0.25 -6.86 -19.29
N GLN A 303 0.78 -7.20 -18.49
CA GLN A 303 1.93 -6.32 -18.27
C GLN A 303 3.18 -6.72 -19.06
N LEU A 304 3.32 -7.99 -19.41
CA LEU A 304 4.54 -8.51 -20.04
C LEU A 304 4.27 -9.26 -21.36
N ASN A 305 2.98 -9.42 -21.74
CA ASN A 305 2.52 -10.24 -22.86
C ASN A 305 3.09 -11.67 -22.85
N LYS A 306 3.16 -12.26 -21.64
CA LYS A 306 3.69 -13.62 -21.42
C LYS A 306 2.60 -14.55 -20.94
N GLU A 307 2.68 -15.82 -21.37
CA GLU A 307 1.93 -16.93 -20.81
C GLU A 307 2.83 -17.68 -19.83
N LEU A 308 2.36 -17.88 -18.61
CA LEU A 308 3.07 -18.67 -17.60
C LEU A 308 2.60 -20.12 -17.64
N SER A 309 3.54 -21.06 -17.57
CA SER A 309 3.20 -22.46 -17.34
C SER A 309 2.60 -22.64 -15.93
N PRO A 310 1.82 -23.70 -15.69
CA PRO A 310 1.31 -24.00 -14.34
C PRO A 310 2.43 -24.08 -13.28
N GLU A 311 3.58 -24.61 -13.62
CA GLU A 311 4.75 -24.70 -12.74
C GLU A 311 5.29 -23.30 -12.39
N GLN A 312 5.46 -22.43 -13.38
CA GLN A 312 5.91 -21.04 -13.16
C GLN A 312 4.95 -20.27 -12.24
N VAL A 313 3.63 -20.45 -12.42
CA VAL A 313 2.64 -19.82 -11.56
C VAL A 313 2.79 -20.33 -10.12
N ASN A 314 2.88 -21.64 -9.93
CA ASN A 314 3.03 -22.23 -8.60
C ASN A 314 4.33 -21.76 -7.91
N ASP A 315 5.42 -21.65 -8.64
CA ASP A 315 6.70 -21.16 -8.13
C ASP A 315 6.59 -19.70 -7.72
N ILE A 316 6.01 -18.84 -8.58
CA ILE A 316 5.80 -17.41 -8.26
C ILE A 316 4.89 -17.25 -7.05
N VAL A 317 3.78 -17.98 -6.96
CA VAL A 317 2.87 -17.94 -5.80
C VAL A 317 3.59 -18.38 -4.53
N ALA A 318 4.42 -19.42 -4.58
CA ALA A 318 5.24 -19.83 -3.45
C ALA A 318 6.20 -18.72 -2.99
N PHE A 319 6.82 -18.01 -3.94
CA PHE A 319 7.66 -16.84 -3.63
C PHE A 319 6.86 -15.71 -3.01
N LEU A 320 5.68 -15.36 -3.56
CA LEU A 320 4.82 -14.33 -2.99
C LEU A 320 4.42 -14.66 -1.55
N GLY A 321 4.17 -15.94 -1.23
CA GLY A 321 3.96 -16.39 0.15
C GLY A 321 5.20 -16.22 1.06
N ALA A 322 6.43 -16.21 0.52
CA ALA A 322 7.63 -15.89 1.30
C ALA A 322 7.71 -14.40 1.68
N LEU A 323 6.93 -13.53 1.02
CA LEU A 323 6.83 -12.09 1.33
C LEU A 323 5.84 -11.79 2.46
N ASP A 324 5.09 -12.79 2.92
CA ASP A 324 4.17 -12.65 4.04
C ASP A 324 4.99 -12.51 5.34
N GLY A 325 4.92 -11.32 5.92
CA GLY A 325 5.54 -11.03 7.20
C GLY A 325 4.54 -11.21 8.35
N PRO A 326 5.00 -11.47 9.58
CA PRO A 326 4.14 -11.61 10.73
C PRO A 326 3.43 -10.29 11.06
N PHE A 327 2.12 -10.34 11.25
CA PHE A 327 1.36 -9.18 11.69
C PHE A 327 1.64 -8.90 13.17
N PRO A 328 2.03 -7.66 13.55
CA PRO A 328 2.04 -7.25 14.95
C PRO A 328 0.65 -7.40 15.57
N GLN A 329 0.60 -7.95 16.78
CA GLN A 329 -0.66 -8.12 17.49
C GLN A 329 -1.37 -6.77 17.66
N GLN A 330 -2.63 -6.71 17.22
CA GLN A 330 -3.49 -5.55 17.40
C GLN A 330 -4.52 -5.82 18.49
N THR A 331 -4.95 -4.74 19.17
CA THR A 331 -6.02 -4.77 20.18
C THR A 331 -6.99 -3.63 19.90
N MET A 332 -8.25 -3.82 20.23
CA MET A 332 -9.23 -2.72 20.16
C MET A 332 -8.87 -1.63 21.18
N PRO A 333 -8.84 -0.34 20.79
CA PRO A 333 -8.64 0.74 21.75
C PRO A 333 -9.88 0.95 22.62
N SER A 334 -9.67 1.48 23.84
CA SER A 334 -10.76 2.03 24.62
C SER A 334 -11.01 3.47 24.16
N LEU A 335 -12.20 3.73 23.62
CA LEU A 335 -12.57 5.06 23.13
C LEU A 335 -13.18 5.90 24.25
N PRO A 336 -13.00 7.23 24.24
CA PRO A 336 -13.71 8.11 25.16
C PRO A 336 -15.23 7.98 25.00
N PRO A 337 -16.00 8.07 26.09
CA PRO A 337 -17.45 7.95 26.05
C PRO A 337 -18.07 9.06 25.19
N THR A 338 -19.14 8.72 24.46
CA THR A 338 -19.90 9.68 23.67
C THR A 338 -20.73 10.56 24.59
N PRO A 339 -20.60 11.88 24.58
CA PRO A 339 -21.50 12.76 25.33
C PRO A 339 -22.85 12.86 24.61
N GLY A 340 -23.95 12.60 25.35
CA GLY A 340 -25.32 12.92 24.95
C GLY A 340 -25.70 12.61 23.49
N ASP A 341 -26.23 13.60 22.81
CA ASP A 341 -26.85 13.48 21.49
C ASP A 341 -25.90 13.69 20.30
N LEU A 342 -24.59 13.47 20.47
CA LEU A 342 -23.55 13.78 19.46
C LEU A 342 -23.81 13.19 18.05
N LEU A 343 -24.56 12.10 17.95
CA LEU A 343 -24.86 11.42 16.69
C LEU A 343 -26.26 11.74 16.13
N THR A 344 -27.07 12.55 16.83
CA THR A 344 -28.46 12.88 16.45
C THR A 344 -28.58 14.18 15.67
N GLU A 345 -27.54 15.01 15.61
CA GLU A 345 -27.51 16.23 14.80
C GLU A 345 -27.09 15.89 13.35
N ASN A 346 -28.07 15.83 12.46
CA ASN A 346 -27.90 15.78 11.02
C ASN A 346 -27.98 17.18 10.42
#